data_e0e7916406ba14ff34454618125cc659
#
_entry.id   e0e7916406ba14ff34454618125cc659
#
_cell.length_a   1.000
_cell.length_b   1.000
_cell.length_c   1.000
_cell.angle_alpha   90.00
_cell.angle_beta   90.00
_cell.angle_gamma   90.00
#
_symmetry.space_group_name_H-M   'P 1'
#
loop_
_entity.id
_entity.type
_entity.pdbx_description
1 polymer ?
#
loop_
_entity_poly.entity_id
_entity_poly.type
_entity_poly.pdbx_seq_one_letter_code
_entity_poly.pdbx_strand_id
1 'polypeptide(L)'
;PDSLSYFVKDLSGKIYQLQFTGYSGTGTGNINFRKRMVTPTAVKDVNSVVSQYQLFPNPAQNSLSVLMDAKESTEGSIQIVDISGKMVSSLSVKLHGGINVFIIPTNSLANGSYILYISGKNMLVKEKIVISK
;
A
#
# COMPACT_ATOMS: atom_id res chain seq x y z
N PRO A 1 -15.53 -12.02 -5.96
CA PRO A 1 -16.11 -10.86 -5.29
C PRO A 1 -14.99 -10.03 -4.71
N ASP A 2 -14.92 -8.79 -5.16
CA ASP A 2 -13.92 -7.84 -4.72
C ASP A 2 -14.20 -7.49 -3.26
N SER A 3 -13.37 -7.99 -2.38
CA SER A 3 -13.46 -7.67 -0.96
C SER A 3 -13.01 -6.23 -0.77
N LEU A 4 -13.94 -5.31 -0.67
CA LEU A 4 -13.67 -3.92 -0.34
C LEU A 4 -12.95 -3.85 1.01
N SER A 5 -11.76 -3.25 0.99
CA SER A 5 -10.97 -3.02 2.19
C SER A 5 -10.98 -1.54 2.52
N TYR A 6 -11.23 -1.22 3.77
CA TYR A 6 -11.19 0.13 4.31
C TYR A 6 -10.01 0.27 5.26
N PHE A 7 -9.39 1.42 5.27
CA PHE A 7 -8.28 1.73 6.18
C PHE A 7 -8.71 2.85 7.11
N VAL A 8 -8.57 2.61 8.41
CA VAL A 8 -8.96 3.56 9.46
C VAL A 8 -7.77 3.81 10.37
N LYS A 9 -7.48 5.07 10.61
CA LYS A 9 -6.47 5.51 11.57
C LYS A 9 -7.15 5.89 12.87
N ASP A 10 -6.72 5.32 13.99
CA ASP A 10 -7.21 5.69 15.31
C ASP A 10 -6.52 6.97 15.83
N LEU A 11 -7.01 7.50 16.93
CA LEU A 11 -6.47 8.71 17.56
C LEU A 11 -5.03 8.54 18.08
N SER A 12 -4.57 7.30 18.29
CA SER A 12 -3.20 6.97 18.67
C SER A 12 -2.24 6.84 17.47
N GLY A 13 -2.76 7.02 16.23
CA GLY A 13 -1.98 6.92 14.99
C GLY A 13 -1.87 5.50 14.42
N LYS A 14 -2.50 4.50 15.03
CA LYS A 14 -2.51 3.12 14.51
C LYS A 14 -3.46 3.00 13.35
N ILE A 15 -3.04 2.28 12.31
CA ILE A 15 -3.85 2.03 11.12
C ILE A 15 -4.41 0.61 11.17
N TYR A 16 -5.68 0.48 10.86
CA TYR A 16 -6.38 -0.79 10.77
C TYR A 16 -6.98 -0.97 9.38
N GLN A 17 -6.83 -2.18 8.86
CA GLN A 17 -7.57 -2.64 7.69
C GLN A 17 -8.86 -3.29 8.16
N LEU A 18 -9.98 -2.83 7.60
CA LEU A 18 -11.31 -3.41 7.79
C LEU A 18 -11.75 -4.05 6.48
N GLN A 19 -12.12 -5.31 6.54
CA GLN A 19 -12.62 -6.06 5.40
C GLN A 19 -13.97 -6.65 5.76
N PHE A 20 -15.02 -6.25 5.05
CA PHE A 20 -16.35 -6.83 5.24
C PHE A 20 -16.38 -8.24 4.68
N THR A 21 -16.83 -9.20 5.48
CA THR A 21 -16.86 -10.63 5.15
C THR A 21 -18.27 -11.18 4.98
N GLY A 22 -19.29 -10.47 5.43
CA GLY A 22 -20.66 -10.91 5.27
C GLY A 22 -21.68 -10.00 5.94
N TYR A 23 -22.93 -10.18 5.52
CA TYR A 23 -24.13 -9.54 6.08
C TYR A 23 -25.20 -10.60 6.28
N SER A 24 -25.76 -10.69 7.48
CA SER A 24 -26.76 -11.70 7.86
C SER A 24 -28.21 -11.30 7.55
N GLY A 25 -28.42 -10.43 6.56
CA GLY A 25 -29.75 -10.07 6.07
C GLY A 25 -30.62 -9.24 7.06
N THR A 26 -31.88 -9.07 6.69
CA THR A 26 -32.82 -8.17 7.36
C THR A 26 -33.35 -8.68 8.72
N GLY A 27 -33.12 -9.95 9.05
CA GLY A 27 -33.65 -10.55 10.28
C GLY A 27 -32.87 -10.20 11.54
N THR A 28 -31.54 -10.14 11.47
CA THR A 28 -30.65 -9.86 12.62
C THR A 28 -29.77 -8.64 12.43
N GLY A 29 -29.61 -8.17 11.20
CA GLY A 29 -28.80 -6.99 10.87
C GLY A 29 -27.30 -7.11 11.18
N ASN A 30 -26.79 -8.32 11.39
CA ASN A 30 -25.38 -8.53 11.75
C ASN A 30 -24.46 -8.31 10.55
N ILE A 31 -23.47 -7.46 10.74
CA ILE A 31 -22.39 -7.21 9.78
C ILE A 31 -21.12 -7.88 10.30
N ASN A 32 -20.58 -8.77 9.48
CA ASN A 32 -19.32 -9.45 9.79
C ASN A 32 -18.17 -8.74 9.08
N PHE A 33 -17.10 -8.46 9.80
CA PHE A 33 -15.89 -7.88 9.23
C PHE A 33 -14.64 -8.40 9.93
N ARG A 34 -13.52 -8.41 9.20
CA ARG A 34 -12.19 -8.64 9.75
C ARG A 34 -11.54 -7.31 10.04
N LYS A 35 -10.95 -7.20 11.20
CA LYS A 35 -10.07 -6.10 11.59
C LYS A 35 -8.65 -6.62 11.71
N ARG A 36 -7.73 -5.97 11.03
CA ARG A 36 -6.30 -6.28 11.13
C ARG A 36 -5.54 -4.98 11.36
N MET A 37 -4.66 -4.97 12.36
CA MET A 37 -3.73 -3.87 12.55
C MET A 37 -2.66 -3.93 11.45
N VAL A 38 -2.46 -2.80 10.80
CA VAL A 38 -1.41 -2.61 9.81
C VAL A 38 -0.15 -2.21 10.57
N THR A 39 0.81 -3.14 10.66
CA THR A 39 2.11 -2.84 11.28
C THR A 39 3.02 -2.28 10.19
N PRO A 40 3.45 -1.02 10.27
CA PRO A 40 4.40 -0.48 9.30
C PRO A 40 5.73 -1.21 9.40
N THR A 41 6.24 -1.71 8.31
CA THR A 41 7.62 -2.15 8.19
C THR A 41 8.49 -0.96 7.79
N ALA A 42 8.57 0.04 8.67
CA ALA A 42 9.35 1.23 8.41
C ALA A 42 10.83 0.97 8.70
N VAL A 43 11.64 0.96 7.66
CA VAL A 43 13.05 1.35 7.80
C VAL A 43 13.06 2.87 7.96
N LYS A 44 13.72 3.33 9.00
CA LYS A 44 13.87 4.74 9.37
C LYS A 44 14.77 5.43 8.35
N ASP A 45 14.22 5.93 7.23
CA ASP A 45 14.94 6.81 6.33
C ASP A 45 14.13 8.06 6.02
N VAL A 46 14.76 9.16 6.33
CA VAL A 46 14.60 10.56 5.94
C VAL A 46 13.33 10.87 5.14
N ASN A 47 12.16 10.54 5.69
CA ASN A 47 10.90 10.95 5.11
C ASN A 47 10.27 12.00 6.01
N SER A 48 10.46 13.27 5.66
CA SER A 48 9.78 14.35 6.37
C SER A 48 8.28 14.39 6.07
N VAL A 49 7.86 13.82 4.94
CA VAL A 49 6.48 13.87 4.43
C VAL A 49 5.66 12.64 4.79
N VAL A 50 6.26 11.44 4.80
CA VAL A 50 5.56 10.19 5.08
C VAL A 50 5.90 9.70 6.47
N SER A 51 4.89 9.53 7.32
CA SER A 51 5.06 9.04 8.68
C SER A 51 5.20 7.53 8.75
N GLN A 52 4.49 6.82 7.89
CA GLN A 52 4.53 5.36 7.79
C GLN A 52 4.02 4.88 6.42
N TYR A 53 4.46 3.71 6.00
CA TYR A 53 3.99 3.08 4.77
C TYR A 53 3.94 1.55 4.92
N GLN A 54 3.19 0.90 4.06
CA GLN A 54 3.13 -0.56 3.96
C GLN A 54 2.86 -1.00 2.52
N LEU A 55 3.46 -2.12 2.15
CA LEU A 55 3.27 -2.79 0.86
C LEU A 55 2.62 -4.15 1.09
N PHE A 56 1.54 -4.44 0.37
CA PHE A 56 0.87 -5.73 0.48
C PHE A 56 -0.01 -6.04 -0.75
N PRO A 57 -0.21 -7.33 -1.05
CA PRO A 57 0.53 -8.46 -0.53
C PRO A 57 1.98 -8.46 -1.03
N ASN A 58 2.89 -9.02 -0.26
CA ASN A 58 4.25 -9.33 -0.71
C ASN A 58 4.59 -10.73 -0.19
N PRO A 59 4.66 -11.75 -1.05
CA PRO A 59 4.63 -11.70 -2.53
C PRO A 59 3.30 -11.22 -3.12
N ALA A 60 3.40 -10.47 -4.22
CA ALA A 60 2.26 -10.01 -4.99
C ALA A 60 1.98 -10.94 -6.19
N GLN A 61 0.71 -11.03 -6.58
CA GLN A 61 0.28 -11.80 -7.75
C GLN A 61 -0.15 -10.85 -8.88
N ASN A 62 -1.36 -10.32 -8.81
CA ASN A 62 -1.96 -9.49 -9.86
C ASN A 62 -1.85 -8.00 -9.58
N SER A 63 -1.73 -7.63 -8.31
CA SER A 63 -1.58 -6.25 -7.88
C SER A 63 -0.81 -6.15 -6.56
N LEU A 64 -0.18 -5.01 -6.36
CA LEU A 64 0.50 -4.60 -5.13
C LEU A 64 -0.17 -3.33 -4.64
N SER A 65 -0.59 -3.31 -3.39
CA SER A 65 -1.11 -2.11 -2.73
C SER A 65 0.01 -1.42 -1.96
N VAL A 66 0.10 -0.11 -2.15
CA VAL A 66 1.00 0.78 -1.40
C VAL A 66 0.12 1.66 -0.52
N LEU A 67 0.18 1.44 0.78
CA LEU A 67 -0.47 2.28 1.77
C LEU A 67 0.56 3.25 2.33
N MET A 68 0.22 4.53 2.40
CA MET A 68 1.07 5.59 2.91
C MET A 68 0.26 6.55 3.78
N ASP A 69 0.78 6.88 4.95
CA ASP A 69 0.25 7.95 5.79
C ASP A 69 1.13 9.20 5.62
N ALA A 70 0.62 10.18 4.89
CA ALA A 70 1.32 11.42 4.57
C ALA A 70 0.95 12.53 5.56
N LYS A 71 1.94 13.32 5.97
CA LYS A 71 1.74 14.47 6.87
C LYS A 71 1.15 15.66 6.15
N GLU A 72 1.45 15.77 4.86
CA GLU A 72 1.01 16.88 4.00
C GLU A 72 0.81 16.39 2.57
N SER A 73 0.14 17.23 1.76
CA SER A 73 -0.02 16.92 0.34
C SER A 73 1.27 17.15 -0.42
N THR A 74 1.63 16.18 -1.27
CA THR A 74 2.81 16.25 -2.13
C THR A 74 2.60 15.42 -3.39
N GLU A 75 3.42 15.68 -4.40
CA GLU A 75 3.47 14.89 -5.62
C GLU A 75 4.70 14.00 -5.61
N GLY A 76 4.59 12.85 -6.26
CA GLY A 76 5.67 11.90 -6.35
C GLY A 76 5.46 10.87 -7.44
N SER A 77 6.30 9.86 -7.44
CA SER A 77 6.20 8.71 -8.34
C SER A 77 6.46 7.42 -7.60
N ILE A 78 5.79 6.37 -8.04
CA ILE A 78 6.05 4.99 -7.65
C ILE A 78 6.64 4.29 -8.86
N GLN A 79 7.82 3.70 -8.70
CA GLN A 79 8.56 3.04 -9.78
C GLN A 79 8.93 1.63 -9.35
N ILE A 80 8.83 0.68 -10.26
CA ILE A 80 9.32 -0.70 -10.06
C ILE A 80 10.45 -0.92 -11.05
N VAL A 81 11.57 -1.39 -10.52
CA VAL A 81 12.74 -1.78 -11.32
C VAL A 81 13.05 -3.27 -11.11
N ASP A 82 13.52 -3.93 -12.14
CA ASP A 82 14.01 -5.31 -12.03
C ASP A 82 15.41 -5.36 -11.42
N ILE A 83 15.93 -6.57 -11.21
CA ILE A 83 17.26 -6.79 -10.62
C ILE A 83 18.40 -6.25 -11.49
N SER A 84 18.18 -5.97 -12.78
CA SER A 84 19.16 -5.33 -13.67
C SER A 84 19.15 -3.80 -13.56
N GLY A 85 18.21 -3.23 -12.82
CA GLY A 85 18.00 -1.79 -12.70
C GLY A 85 17.10 -1.20 -13.78
N LYS A 86 16.50 -2.04 -14.64
CA LYS A 86 15.56 -1.58 -15.67
C LYS A 86 14.22 -1.25 -15.05
N MET A 87 13.72 -0.06 -15.33
CA MET A 87 12.36 0.35 -14.93
C MET A 87 11.32 -0.42 -15.73
N VAL A 88 10.46 -1.16 -15.03
CA VAL A 88 9.39 -1.98 -15.61
C VAL A 88 8.00 -1.42 -15.37
N SER A 89 7.85 -0.50 -14.41
CA SER A 89 6.61 0.20 -14.13
C SER A 89 6.89 1.58 -13.53
N SER A 90 6.07 2.57 -13.85
CA SER A 90 6.11 3.90 -13.27
C SER A 90 4.71 4.48 -13.17
N LEU A 91 4.38 5.06 -12.03
CA LEU A 91 3.10 5.69 -11.75
C LEU A 91 3.34 7.03 -11.06
N SER A 92 2.85 8.12 -11.64
CA SER A 92 2.80 9.43 -10.97
C SER A 92 1.66 9.42 -9.96
N VAL A 93 1.95 9.87 -8.74
CA VAL A 93 0.99 9.87 -7.63
C VAL A 93 0.90 11.24 -6.99
N LYS A 94 -0.28 11.56 -6.50
CA LYS A 94 -0.52 12.72 -5.66
C LYS A 94 -0.98 12.23 -4.30
N LEU A 95 -0.20 12.54 -3.28
CA LEU A 95 -0.52 12.26 -1.89
C LEU A 95 -1.32 13.42 -1.30
N HIS A 96 -2.31 13.08 -0.50
CA HIS A 96 -3.02 14.02 0.36
C HIS A 96 -2.60 13.77 1.80
N GLY A 97 -2.73 14.77 2.66
CA GLY A 97 -2.51 14.56 4.09
C GLY A 97 -3.41 13.46 4.63
N GLY A 98 -2.84 12.52 5.40
CA GLY A 98 -3.53 11.32 5.90
C GLY A 98 -3.23 10.07 5.08
N ILE A 99 -4.15 9.12 5.10
CA ILE A 99 -3.99 7.81 4.47
C ILE A 99 -4.22 7.87 2.97
N ASN A 100 -3.25 7.39 2.21
CA ASN A 100 -3.32 7.18 0.76
C ASN A 100 -3.13 5.71 0.44
N VAL A 101 -3.84 5.19 -0.54
CA VAL A 101 -3.70 3.82 -1.04
C VAL A 101 -3.58 3.86 -2.55
N PHE A 102 -2.49 3.31 -3.07
CA PHE A 102 -2.25 3.15 -4.50
C PHE A 102 -2.22 1.67 -4.85
N ILE A 103 -2.93 1.29 -5.88
CA ILE A 103 -2.95 -0.10 -6.38
C ILE A 103 -2.15 -0.14 -7.68
N ILE A 104 -1.10 -0.94 -7.68
CA ILE A 104 -0.19 -1.08 -8.82
C ILE A 104 -0.45 -2.44 -9.46
N PRO A 105 -0.88 -2.49 -10.73
CA PRO A 105 -1.01 -3.74 -11.45
C PRO A 105 0.36 -4.43 -11.60
N THR A 106 0.45 -5.71 -11.26
CA THR A 106 1.65 -6.53 -11.39
C THR A 106 1.46 -7.72 -12.33
N ASN A 107 0.29 -7.84 -12.94
CA ASN A 107 -0.07 -8.96 -13.82
C ASN A 107 0.82 -9.07 -15.07
N SER A 108 1.41 -7.99 -15.54
CA SER A 108 2.37 -7.96 -16.65
C SER A 108 3.81 -8.30 -16.26
N LEU A 109 4.12 -8.32 -14.95
CA LEU A 109 5.47 -8.60 -14.46
C LEU A 109 5.69 -10.12 -14.35
N ALA A 110 6.88 -10.59 -14.69
CA ALA A 110 7.26 -11.98 -14.50
C ALA A 110 7.47 -12.31 -13.02
N ASN A 111 7.42 -13.60 -12.67
CA ASN A 111 7.82 -14.03 -11.32
C ASN A 111 9.26 -13.65 -11.04
N GLY A 112 9.52 -13.10 -9.86
CA GLY A 112 10.85 -12.68 -9.49
C GLY A 112 10.89 -11.59 -8.43
N SER A 113 12.10 -11.13 -8.14
CA SER A 113 12.34 -10.03 -7.21
C SER A 113 12.51 -8.72 -7.95
N TYR A 114 11.94 -7.66 -7.39
CA TYR A 114 11.98 -6.30 -7.92
C TYR A 114 12.26 -5.33 -6.78
N ILE A 115 12.69 -4.14 -7.11
CA ILE A 115 12.82 -3.02 -6.18
C ILE A 115 11.73 -2.00 -6.52
N LEU A 116 10.96 -1.63 -5.52
CA LEU A 116 10.00 -0.55 -5.60
C LEU A 116 10.63 0.71 -5.01
N TYR A 117 10.56 1.79 -5.75
CA TYR A 117 10.93 3.14 -5.31
C TYR A 117 9.69 4.00 -5.23
N ILE A 118 9.56 4.75 -4.15
CA ILE A 118 8.60 5.84 -4.05
C ILE A 118 9.40 7.10 -3.80
N SER A 119 9.31 8.05 -4.70
CA SER A 119 10.11 9.28 -4.65
C SER A 119 9.25 10.52 -4.86
N GLY A 120 9.65 11.61 -4.25
CA GLY A 120 9.02 12.91 -4.34
C GLY A 120 9.82 13.95 -3.58
N LYS A 121 9.28 15.15 -3.45
CA LYS A 121 9.92 16.18 -2.64
C LYS A 121 10.01 15.72 -1.17
N ASN A 122 11.23 15.63 -0.64
CA ASN A 122 11.50 15.18 0.73
C ASN A 122 10.94 13.79 1.06
N MET A 123 10.84 12.91 0.06
CA MET A 123 10.33 11.57 0.20
C MET A 123 11.14 10.62 -0.67
N LEU A 124 11.67 9.56 -0.04
CA LEU A 124 12.31 8.44 -0.72
C LEU A 124 12.05 7.17 0.08
N VAL A 125 11.39 6.21 -0.55
CA VAL A 125 11.18 4.86 -0.03
C VAL A 125 11.77 3.88 -1.02
N LYS A 126 12.48 2.87 -0.52
CA LYS A 126 13.05 1.78 -1.32
C LYS A 126 12.73 0.47 -0.65
N GLU A 127 12.02 -0.41 -1.34
CA GLU A 127 11.60 -1.71 -0.81
C GLU A 127 11.76 -2.83 -1.82
N LYS A 128 12.16 -4.00 -1.33
CA LYS A 128 12.15 -5.23 -2.12
C LYS A 128 10.73 -5.80 -2.18
N ILE A 129 10.27 -6.09 -3.37
CA ILE A 129 9.01 -6.78 -3.62
C ILE A 129 9.27 -8.10 -4.37
N VAL A 130 8.40 -9.05 -4.17
CA VAL A 130 8.43 -10.35 -4.85
C VAL A 130 7.13 -10.53 -5.61
N ILE A 131 7.22 -10.92 -6.88
CA ILE A 131 6.10 -11.32 -7.71
C ILE A 131 6.09 -12.84 -7.78
N SER A 132 4.96 -13.43 -7.41
CA SER A 132 4.78 -14.89 -7.43
C SER A 132 3.34 -15.20 -7.82
N LYS A 133 3.17 -15.66 -9.03
CA LYS A 133 1.87 -16.03 -9.61
C LYS A 133 1.64 -17.53 -9.53
#